data_755e2354b96afd1604811a4baffe82e8
#
_entry.id   755e2354b96afd1604811a4baffe82e8
#
_cell.length_a   1.000
_cell.length_b   1.000
_cell.length_c   1.000
_cell.angle_alpha   90.00
_cell.angle_beta   90.00
_cell.angle_gamma   90.00
#
_symmetry.space_group_name_H-M   'P 1'
#
loop_
_entity.id
_entity.type
_entity.pdbx_description
1 polymer ?
#
loop_
_entity_poly.entity_id
_entity_poly.type
_entity_poly.pdbx_seq_one_letter_code
_entity_poly.pdbx_strand_id
1 'polypeptide(L)'
;MAQTKILVDSNSYFRLAQNIHPLLCFAFGKKDYTLYVHSDLNQEFRSNSRLQNKFHWVSDSEFVENRKRPISLSKKQKQDIEVAFDYMWQYAKEAYHQKRGKGPAPVDTRILATALVLEIQVVTDDQDMIELANEYGVHQLTSLGLMKLMLDESHTTMAKIEQVAAQWQYENDTPYRNWKSEYKKLFGTDPPID
;
A
#
# COMPACT_ATOMS: atom_id res chain seq x y z
N MET A 1 -8.04 -23.22 -0.02
CA MET A 1 -7.65 -22.54 -1.28
C MET A 1 -6.32 -21.84 -1.07
N ALA A 2 -5.54 -21.55 -2.10
CA ALA A 2 -4.29 -20.83 -1.93
C ALA A 2 -4.61 -19.36 -1.59
N GLN A 3 -3.96 -18.81 -0.56
CA GLN A 3 -4.10 -17.42 -0.13
C GLN A 3 -3.68 -16.43 -1.23
N THR A 4 -4.51 -15.44 -1.52
CA THR A 4 -4.17 -14.34 -2.44
C THR A 4 -3.54 -13.20 -1.64
N LYS A 5 -2.22 -13.09 -1.72
CA LYS A 5 -1.46 -12.07 -0.99
C LYS A 5 -1.48 -10.73 -1.73
N ILE A 6 -1.60 -9.65 -0.98
CA ILE A 6 -1.51 -8.28 -1.48
C ILE A 6 -0.52 -7.52 -0.58
N LEU A 7 0.44 -6.83 -1.17
CA LEU A 7 1.41 -6.02 -0.44
C LEU A 7 0.93 -4.57 -0.41
N VAL A 8 0.86 -3.98 0.78
CA VAL A 8 0.39 -2.60 0.98
C VAL A 8 1.60 -1.71 1.24
N ASP A 9 1.72 -0.65 0.47
CA ASP A 9 2.71 0.40 0.66
C ASP A 9 2.52 1.13 2.00
N SER A 10 3.60 1.68 2.55
CA SER A 10 3.60 2.36 3.85
C SER A 10 2.60 3.50 3.92
N ASN A 11 2.55 4.35 2.90
CA ASN A 11 1.64 5.50 2.87
C ASN A 11 0.17 5.06 2.79
N SER A 12 -0.12 4.07 1.96
CA SER A 12 -1.46 3.47 1.88
C SER A 12 -1.86 2.79 3.20
N TYR A 13 -0.91 2.11 3.87
CA TYR A 13 -1.14 1.54 5.19
C TYR A 13 -1.51 2.63 6.21
N PHE A 14 -0.76 3.72 6.29
CA PHE A 14 -1.03 4.81 7.23
C PHE A 14 -2.40 5.46 6.99
N ARG A 15 -2.84 5.59 5.75
CA ARG A 15 -4.14 6.17 5.40
C ARG A 15 -5.33 5.25 5.70
N LEU A 16 -5.13 3.95 5.72
CA LEU A 16 -6.22 2.98 5.83
C LEU A 16 -6.34 2.34 7.21
N ALA A 17 -5.21 1.99 7.84
CA ALA A 17 -5.20 1.09 8.99
C ALA A 17 -5.83 1.67 10.25
N GLN A 18 -5.84 2.99 10.42
CA GLN A 18 -6.47 3.63 11.58
C GLN A 18 -8.00 3.38 11.61
N ASN A 19 -8.63 3.47 10.45
CA ASN A 19 -10.08 3.31 10.34
C ASN A 19 -10.51 1.89 9.98
N ILE A 20 -9.66 1.16 9.24
CA ILE A 20 -9.90 -0.24 8.88
C ILE A 20 -8.93 -1.10 9.70
N HIS A 21 -9.33 -1.42 10.93
CA HIS A 21 -8.50 -2.22 11.83
C HIS A 21 -9.24 -3.48 12.29
N PRO A 22 -8.55 -4.65 12.30
CA PRO A 22 -7.21 -4.91 11.77
C PRO A 22 -7.18 -4.95 10.24
N LEU A 23 -6.25 -4.20 9.63
CA LEU A 23 -6.10 -4.17 8.17
C LEU A 23 -5.33 -5.38 7.63
N LEU A 24 -4.30 -5.83 8.36
CA LEU A 24 -3.34 -6.82 7.89
C LEU A 24 -3.63 -8.22 8.43
N CYS A 25 -3.15 -9.23 7.69
CA CYS A 25 -3.06 -10.63 8.13
C CYS A 25 -4.40 -11.33 8.42
N PHE A 26 -5.51 -10.77 8.00
CA PHE A 26 -6.82 -11.42 8.03
C PHE A 26 -7.26 -11.71 6.60
N ALA A 27 -7.61 -12.97 6.37
CA ALA A 27 -8.12 -13.37 5.05
C ALA A 27 -9.56 -12.90 4.87
N PHE A 28 -9.88 -12.41 3.67
CA PHE A 28 -11.24 -12.01 3.31
C PHE A 28 -11.61 -12.38 1.88
N GLY A 29 -12.91 -12.42 1.63
CA GLY A 29 -13.48 -12.69 0.33
C GLY A 29 -13.26 -14.13 -0.17
N LYS A 30 -13.80 -14.40 -1.36
CA LYS A 30 -13.80 -15.75 -1.95
C LYS A 30 -12.41 -16.28 -2.34
N LYS A 31 -11.44 -15.38 -2.51
CA LYS A 31 -10.06 -15.71 -2.91
C LYS A 31 -9.08 -15.67 -1.73
N ASP A 32 -9.55 -15.62 -0.50
CA ASP A 32 -8.70 -15.53 0.71
C ASP A 32 -7.66 -14.40 0.59
N TYR A 33 -8.10 -13.19 0.18
CA TYR A 33 -7.23 -12.03 0.10
C TYR A 33 -6.63 -11.72 1.47
N THR A 34 -5.34 -11.56 1.53
CA THR A 34 -4.65 -11.22 2.78
C THR A 34 -3.64 -10.13 2.54
N LEU A 35 -3.72 -9.07 3.34
CA LEU A 35 -2.89 -7.89 3.21
C LEU A 35 -1.64 -8.01 4.08
N TYR A 36 -0.53 -7.55 3.55
CA TYR A 36 0.77 -7.50 4.21
C TYR A 36 1.43 -6.15 3.98
N VAL A 37 2.29 -5.73 4.89
CA VAL A 37 3.22 -4.62 4.67
C VAL A 37 4.65 -5.13 4.57
N HIS A 38 5.51 -4.37 3.89
CA HIS A 38 6.93 -4.69 3.84
C HIS A 38 7.59 -4.48 5.21
N SER A 39 8.62 -5.26 5.52
CA SER A 39 9.36 -5.18 6.81
C SER A 39 9.95 -3.79 7.07
N ASP A 40 10.30 -3.08 6.01
CA ASP A 40 10.96 -1.77 6.06
C ASP A 40 10.05 -0.66 6.58
N LEU A 41 8.71 -0.85 6.58
CA LEU A 41 7.75 0.11 7.15
C LEU A 41 8.11 0.48 8.61
N ASN A 42 8.49 -0.50 9.41
CA ASN A 42 8.83 -0.23 10.80
C ASN A 42 10.10 0.63 10.94
N GLN A 43 11.08 0.42 10.05
CA GLN A 43 12.30 1.22 10.03
C GLN A 43 12.00 2.64 9.51
N GLU A 44 11.25 2.76 8.44
CA GLU A 44 10.80 4.04 7.88
C GLU A 44 10.07 4.87 8.93
N PHE A 45 9.08 4.29 9.61
CA PHE A 45 8.33 4.94 10.66
C PHE A 45 9.23 5.41 11.81
N ARG A 46 10.13 4.55 12.29
CA ARG A 46 11.04 4.88 13.41
C ARG A 46 12.09 5.94 13.06
N SER A 47 12.49 6.04 11.81
CA SER A 47 13.47 7.03 11.36
C SER A 47 12.87 8.39 11.00
N ASN A 48 11.54 8.52 10.96
CA ASN A 48 10.85 9.71 10.49
C ASN A 48 9.94 10.32 11.58
N SER A 49 10.44 11.37 12.23
CA SER A 49 9.70 12.06 13.31
C SER A 49 8.38 12.67 12.84
N ARG A 50 8.26 13.08 11.57
CA ARG A 50 6.99 13.59 11.02
C ARG A 50 5.94 12.50 10.96
N LEU A 51 6.32 11.29 10.50
CA LEU A 51 5.41 10.14 10.49
C LEU A 51 4.99 9.76 11.90
N GLN A 52 5.92 9.75 12.87
CA GLN A 52 5.62 9.43 14.26
C GLN A 52 4.65 10.43 14.89
N ASN A 53 4.83 11.72 14.62
CA ASN A 53 3.94 12.77 15.13
C ASN A 53 2.55 12.70 14.47
N LYS A 54 2.49 12.43 13.17
CA LYS A 54 1.23 12.38 12.42
C LYS A 54 0.44 11.10 12.72
N PHE A 55 1.11 9.97 12.79
CA PHE A 55 0.51 8.64 12.93
C PHE A 55 0.93 7.98 14.25
N HIS A 56 0.78 8.70 15.38
CA HIS A 56 1.19 8.22 16.71
C HIS A 56 0.58 6.86 17.08
N TRP A 57 -0.65 6.58 16.63
CA TRP A 57 -1.36 5.32 16.82
C TRP A 57 -0.62 4.09 16.25
N VAL A 58 0.29 4.29 15.28
CA VAL A 58 1.10 3.19 14.70
C VAL A 58 1.97 2.51 15.76
N SER A 59 2.29 3.19 16.85
CA SER A 59 3.05 2.65 17.99
C SER A 59 2.18 1.88 18.99
N ASP A 60 0.86 1.95 18.90
CA ASP A 60 -0.03 1.25 19.81
C ASP A 60 0.08 -0.27 19.62
N SER A 61 -0.04 -1.01 20.71
CA SER A 61 0.26 -2.45 20.75
C SER A 61 -0.51 -3.26 19.71
N GLU A 62 -1.78 -2.94 19.48
CA GLU A 62 -2.63 -3.63 18.52
C GLU A 62 -2.13 -3.49 17.07
N PHE A 63 -1.67 -2.29 16.67
CA PHE A 63 -1.10 -2.07 15.33
C PHE A 63 0.29 -2.67 15.20
N VAL A 64 1.10 -2.65 16.27
CA VAL A 64 2.40 -3.31 16.29
C VAL A 64 2.23 -4.82 16.12
N GLU A 65 1.32 -5.45 16.88
CA GLU A 65 1.04 -6.88 16.76
C GLU A 65 0.52 -7.27 15.37
N ASN A 66 -0.35 -6.44 14.78
CA ASN A 66 -0.89 -6.68 13.45
C ASN A 66 0.21 -6.69 12.37
N ARG A 67 1.27 -5.87 12.52
CA ARG A 67 2.42 -5.82 11.60
C ARG A 67 3.50 -6.89 11.84
N LYS A 68 3.44 -7.66 12.91
CA LYS A 68 4.47 -8.67 13.24
C LYS A 68 4.47 -9.91 12.33
N ARG A 69 3.54 -10.02 11.41
CA ARG A 69 3.40 -11.19 10.53
C ARG A 69 3.84 -10.85 9.11
N PRO A 70 5.15 -10.82 8.80
CA PRO A 70 5.63 -10.55 7.45
C PRO A 70 5.30 -11.73 6.50
N ILE A 71 5.35 -11.45 5.21
CA ILE A 71 5.30 -12.51 4.20
C ILE A 71 6.50 -13.45 4.43
N SER A 72 6.22 -14.73 4.56
CA SER A 72 7.27 -15.75 4.65
C SER A 72 7.93 -15.94 3.27
N LEU A 73 9.25 -15.79 3.22
CA LEU A 73 10.06 -15.87 2.01
C LEU A 73 11.07 -17.00 2.14
N SER A 74 11.16 -17.87 1.11
CA SER A 74 12.23 -18.82 0.98
C SER A 74 13.59 -18.15 0.72
N LYS A 75 14.69 -18.87 0.94
CA LYS A 75 16.04 -18.35 0.62
C LYS A 75 16.17 -17.94 -0.84
N LYS A 76 15.60 -18.73 -1.75
CA LYS A 76 15.60 -18.42 -3.19
C LYS A 76 14.82 -17.13 -3.47
N GLN A 77 13.60 -16.99 -2.95
CA GLN A 77 12.82 -15.77 -3.15
C GLN A 77 13.53 -14.51 -2.64
N LYS A 78 14.22 -14.60 -1.49
CA LYS A 78 15.04 -13.48 -1.00
C LYS A 78 16.14 -13.09 -1.98
N GLN A 79 16.83 -14.06 -2.55
CA GLN A 79 17.87 -13.83 -3.57
C GLN A 79 17.27 -13.22 -4.84
N ASP A 80 16.17 -13.78 -5.33
CA ASP A 80 15.49 -13.32 -6.54
C ASP A 80 14.97 -11.87 -6.36
N ILE A 81 14.50 -11.51 -5.16
CA ILE A 81 14.07 -10.13 -4.80
C ILE A 81 15.26 -9.17 -4.85
N GLU A 82 16.43 -9.54 -4.31
CA GLU A 82 17.61 -8.66 -4.39
C GLU A 82 18.04 -8.44 -5.85
N VAL A 83 18.04 -9.46 -6.67
CA VAL A 83 18.36 -9.32 -8.11
C VAL A 83 17.34 -8.44 -8.82
N ALA A 84 16.04 -8.65 -8.58
CA ALA A 84 14.98 -7.81 -9.15
C ALA A 84 15.10 -6.36 -8.69
N PHE A 85 15.37 -6.15 -7.38
CA PHE A 85 15.58 -4.82 -6.82
C PHE A 85 16.74 -4.09 -7.49
N ASP A 86 17.91 -4.73 -7.65
CA ASP A 86 19.06 -4.10 -8.27
C ASP A 86 18.76 -3.65 -9.71
N TYR A 87 18.06 -4.49 -10.48
CA TYR A 87 17.61 -4.16 -11.84
C TYR A 87 16.63 -2.99 -11.88
N MET A 88 15.58 -3.08 -11.08
CA MET A 88 14.54 -2.04 -11.03
C MET A 88 15.09 -0.72 -10.50
N TRP A 89 15.96 -0.77 -9.49
CA TRP A 89 16.59 0.42 -8.93
C TRP A 89 17.56 1.09 -9.91
N GLN A 90 18.34 0.30 -10.66
CA GLN A 90 19.19 0.87 -11.71
C GLN A 90 18.35 1.56 -12.78
N TYR A 91 17.26 0.94 -13.23
CA TYR A 91 16.31 1.55 -14.16
C TYR A 91 15.70 2.83 -13.59
N ALA A 92 15.24 2.80 -12.33
CA ALA A 92 14.65 3.97 -11.67
C ALA A 92 15.63 5.14 -11.60
N LYS A 93 16.91 4.90 -11.29
CA LYS A 93 17.96 5.92 -11.30
C LYS A 93 18.13 6.56 -12.68
N GLU A 94 18.18 5.77 -13.73
CA GLU A 94 18.40 6.25 -15.10
C GLU A 94 17.16 6.90 -15.72
N ALA A 95 15.99 6.23 -15.59
CA ALA A 95 14.76 6.68 -16.24
C ALA A 95 14.05 7.82 -15.51
N TYR A 96 14.16 7.89 -14.19
CA TYR A 96 13.45 8.86 -13.37
C TYR A 96 14.41 9.86 -12.71
N HIS A 97 15.29 9.43 -11.82
CA HIS A 97 16.11 10.34 -11.02
C HIS A 97 17.04 11.21 -11.86
N GLN A 98 17.75 10.63 -12.83
CA GLN A 98 18.65 11.40 -13.70
C GLN A 98 17.90 12.32 -14.69
N LYS A 99 16.76 11.88 -15.20
CA LYS A 99 16.01 12.64 -16.21
C LYS A 99 15.04 13.65 -15.61
N ARG A 100 14.41 13.34 -14.48
CA ARG A 100 13.32 14.12 -13.87
C ARG A 100 13.71 14.74 -12.52
N GLY A 101 14.87 14.38 -11.96
CA GLY A 101 15.33 14.79 -10.63
C GLY A 101 14.54 14.15 -9.46
N LYS A 102 13.58 13.28 -9.74
CA LYS A 102 12.75 12.56 -8.77
C LYS A 102 12.33 11.22 -9.32
N GLY A 103 11.87 10.31 -8.46
CA GLY A 103 11.38 8.99 -8.83
C GLY A 103 11.11 8.15 -7.57
N PRO A 104 10.71 6.89 -7.71
CA PRO A 104 10.44 6.02 -6.58
C PRO A 104 11.69 5.89 -5.69
N ALA A 105 11.50 5.85 -4.37
CA ALA A 105 12.57 5.64 -3.41
C ALA A 105 13.10 4.19 -3.46
N PRO A 106 14.30 3.91 -2.89
CA PRO A 106 14.80 2.53 -2.81
C PRO A 106 13.83 1.57 -2.10
N VAL A 107 13.15 2.04 -1.05
CA VAL A 107 12.14 1.26 -0.32
C VAL A 107 10.97 0.91 -1.23
N ASP A 108 10.45 1.87 -1.99
CA ASP A 108 9.34 1.68 -2.92
C ASP A 108 9.70 0.68 -4.03
N THR A 109 10.92 0.81 -4.57
CA THR A 109 11.46 -0.12 -5.56
C THR A 109 11.58 -1.55 -4.99
N ARG A 110 11.97 -1.70 -3.71
CA ARG A 110 12.05 -3.01 -3.05
C ARG A 110 10.68 -3.64 -2.83
N ILE A 111 9.67 -2.84 -2.51
CA ILE A 111 8.28 -3.29 -2.42
C ILE A 111 7.83 -3.85 -3.78
N LEU A 112 8.09 -3.12 -4.86
CA LEU A 112 7.74 -3.57 -6.21
C LEU A 112 8.52 -4.81 -6.65
N ALA A 113 9.82 -4.89 -6.35
CA ALA A 113 10.63 -6.09 -6.62
C ALA A 113 10.11 -7.32 -5.86
N THR A 114 9.67 -7.12 -4.61
CA THR A 114 9.04 -8.18 -3.81
C THR A 114 7.74 -8.65 -4.47
N ALA A 115 6.91 -7.72 -4.89
CA ALA A 115 5.64 -8.03 -5.56
C ALA A 115 5.85 -8.75 -6.90
N LEU A 116 6.84 -8.31 -7.69
CA LEU A 116 7.22 -8.93 -8.96
C LEU A 116 7.63 -10.40 -8.78
N VAL A 117 8.54 -10.67 -7.85
CA VAL A 117 9.07 -12.04 -7.61
C VAL A 117 8.01 -12.97 -7.02
N LEU A 118 7.10 -12.42 -6.22
CA LEU A 118 6.02 -13.21 -5.63
C LEU A 118 4.77 -13.30 -6.50
N GLU A 119 4.74 -12.60 -7.62
CA GLU A 119 3.57 -12.49 -8.53
C GLU A 119 2.31 -12.04 -7.78
N ILE A 120 2.45 -11.04 -6.89
CA ILE A 120 1.36 -10.50 -6.08
C ILE A 120 1.06 -9.04 -6.42
N GLN A 121 -0.14 -8.58 -6.05
CA GLN A 121 -0.54 -7.19 -6.23
C GLN A 121 0.08 -6.28 -5.18
N VAL A 122 0.26 -5.00 -5.54
CA VAL A 122 0.65 -3.91 -4.62
C VAL A 122 -0.47 -2.91 -4.49
N VAL A 123 -0.70 -2.39 -3.29
CA VAL A 123 -1.54 -1.22 -3.05
C VAL A 123 -0.62 -0.02 -2.86
N THR A 124 -0.75 0.96 -3.74
CA THR A 124 -0.01 2.23 -3.64
C THR A 124 -0.79 3.36 -4.29
N ASP A 125 -0.66 4.56 -3.73
CA ASP A 125 -1.18 5.81 -4.29
C ASP A 125 -0.05 6.68 -4.88
N ASP A 126 1.20 6.22 -4.77
CA ASP A 126 2.36 6.95 -5.27
C ASP A 126 2.50 6.80 -6.78
N GLN A 127 2.49 7.93 -7.49
CA GLN A 127 2.53 7.96 -8.94
C GLN A 127 3.85 7.41 -9.51
N ASP A 128 4.98 7.68 -8.85
CA ASP A 128 6.28 7.19 -9.31
C ASP A 128 6.37 5.66 -9.13
N MET A 129 5.76 5.10 -8.05
CA MET A 129 5.61 3.65 -7.88
C MET A 129 4.68 3.04 -8.94
N ILE A 130 3.54 3.68 -9.24
CA ILE A 130 2.59 3.21 -10.25
C ILE A 130 3.25 3.16 -11.63
N GLU A 131 4.00 4.19 -12.01
CA GLU A 131 4.74 4.21 -13.27
C GLU A 131 5.76 3.06 -13.34
N LEU A 132 6.58 2.87 -12.29
CA LEU A 132 7.55 1.78 -12.25
C LEU A 132 6.89 0.39 -12.23
N ALA A 133 5.76 0.24 -11.53
CA ALA A 133 4.99 -1.00 -11.52
C ALA A 133 4.49 -1.38 -12.93
N ASN A 134 4.01 -0.38 -13.69
CA ASN A 134 3.55 -0.60 -15.07
C ASN A 134 4.70 -1.04 -15.99
N GLU A 135 5.89 -0.47 -15.86
CA GLU A 135 7.08 -0.85 -16.66
C GLU A 135 7.46 -2.33 -16.45
N TYR A 136 7.27 -2.85 -15.25
CA TYR A 136 7.61 -4.23 -14.92
C TYR A 136 6.41 -5.18 -14.88
N GLY A 137 5.21 -4.72 -15.27
CA GLY A 137 4.01 -5.54 -15.28
C GLY A 137 3.51 -5.98 -13.89
N VAL A 138 3.87 -5.22 -12.83
CA VAL A 138 3.36 -5.47 -11.47
C VAL A 138 1.94 -4.90 -11.37
N HIS A 139 0.98 -5.75 -11.03
CA HIS A 139 -0.39 -5.30 -10.83
C HIS A 139 -0.51 -4.45 -9.56
N GLN A 140 -1.13 -3.27 -9.69
CA GLN A 140 -1.36 -2.37 -8.57
C GLN A 140 -2.85 -2.03 -8.40
N LEU A 141 -3.18 -1.68 -7.17
CA LEU A 141 -4.44 -1.06 -6.76
C LEU A 141 -4.13 0.27 -6.08
N THR A 142 -5.02 1.24 -6.21
CA THR A 142 -5.02 2.42 -5.33
C THR A 142 -5.62 2.06 -3.97
N SER A 143 -5.46 2.93 -2.95
CA SER A 143 -6.18 2.77 -1.68
C SER A 143 -7.70 2.71 -1.89
N LEU A 144 -8.25 3.48 -2.83
CA LEU A 144 -9.66 3.41 -3.21
C LEU A 144 -9.99 2.07 -3.88
N GLY A 145 -9.13 1.58 -4.76
CA GLY A 145 -9.29 0.28 -5.40
C GLY A 145 -9.30 -0.88 -4.40
N LEU A 146 -8.43 -0.81 -3.37
CA LEU A 146 -8.45 -1.78 -2.27
C LEU A 146 -9.76 -1.71 -1.48
N MET A 147 -10.21 -0.51 -1.10
CA MET A 147 -11.48 -0.35 -0.37
C MET A 147 -12.67 -0.87 -1.18
N LYS A 148 -12.66 -0.66 -2.51
CA LYS A 148 -13.67 -1.22 -3.40
C LYS A 148 -13.65 -2.75 -3.40
N LEU A 149 -12.47 -3.37 -3.50
CA LEU A 149 -12.30 -4.82 -3.39
C LEU A 149 -12.84 -5.34 -2.04
N MET A 150 -12.50 -4.67 -0.94
CA MET A 150 -12.98 -5.05 0.40
C MET A 150 -14.51 -4.92 0.51
N LEU A 151 -15.11 -3.90 -0.10
CA LEU A 151 -16.56 -3.72 -0.14
C LEU A 151 -17.25 -4.83 -0.96
N ASP A 152 -16.74 -5.12 -2.15
CA ASP A 152 -17.30 -6.15 -3.05
C ASP A 152 -17.22 -7.55 -2.44
N GLU A 153 -16.20 -7.80 -1.65
CA GLU A 153 -16.02 -9.06 -0.91
C GLU A 153 -16.66 -9.03 0.50
N SER A 154 -17.46 -8.01 0.80
CA SER A 154 -18.21 -7.86 2.08
C SER A 154 -17.31 -7.84 3.33
N HIS A 155 -16.07 -7.41 3.19
CA HIS A 155 -15.10 -7.26 4.29
C HIS A 155 -15.18 -5.90 4.98
N THR A 156 -15.71 -4.89 4.29
CA THR A 156 -15.96 -3.55 4.84
C THR A 156 -17.35 -3.04 4.41
N THR A 157 -17.74 -1.88 4.90
CA THR A 157 -19.03 -1.25 4.59
C THR A 157 -18.82 0.15 3.99
N MET A 158 -19.83 0.67 3.28
CA MET A 158 -19.80 2.05 2.77
C MET A 158 -19.57 3.06 3.91
N ALA A 159 -20.24 2.90 5.05
CA ALA A 159 -20.05 3.79 6.20
C ALA A 159 -18.59 3.82 6.68
N LYS A 160 -17.86 2.69 6.62
CA LYS A 160 -16.45 2.63 6.96
C LYS A 160 -15.58 3.32 5.91
N ILE A 161 -15.90 3.18 4.63
CA ILE A 161 -15.21 3.86 3.51
C ILE A 161 -15.41 5.37 3.61
N GLU A 162 -16.61 5.82 3.94
CA GLU A 162 -16.92 7.23 4.18
C GLU A 162 -16.12 7.81 5.36
N GLN A 163 -15.97 7.05 6.45
CA GLN A 163 -15.11 7.44 7.58
C GLN A 163 -13.65 7.63 7.15
N VAL A 164 -13.11 6.70 6.33
CA VAL A 164 -11.74 6.84 5.79
C VAL A 164 -11.62 8.08 4.93
N ALA A 165 -12.57 8.33 4.03
CA ALA A 165 -12.55 9.48 3.14
C ALA A 165 -12.67 10.81 3.90
N ALA A 166 -13.52 10.87 4.93
CA ALA A 166 -13.64 12.04 5.82
C ALA A 166 -12.33 12.29 6.59
N GLN A 167 -11.71 11.24 7.14
CA GLN A 167 -10.41 11.34 7.82
C GLN A 167 -9.31 11.90 6.91
N TRP A 168 -9.23 11.45 5.66
CA TRP A 168 -8.27 11.98 4.68
C TRP A 168 -8.44 13.49 4.45
N GLN A 169 -9.68 13.96 4.40
CA GLN A 169 -9.97 15.38 4.22
C GLN A 169 -9.63 16.17 5.49
N TYR A 170 -10.06 15.69 6.65
CA TYR A 170 -9.79 16.31 7.95
C TYR A 170 -8.28 16.47 8.20
N GLU A 171 -7.48 15.46 7.91
CA GLU A 171 -6.03 15.49 8.08
C GLU A 171 -5.29 16.17 6.92
N ASN A 172 -6.01 16.57 5.86
CA ASN A 172 -5.43 17.07 4.61
C ASN A 172 -4.36 16.10 4.05
N ASP A 173 -4.62 14.79 4.18
CA ASP A 173 -3.76 13.72 3.72
C ASP A 173 -4.46 12.81 2.70
N THR A 174 -4.78 13.38 1.57
CA THR A 174 -5.48 12.68 0.50
C THR A 174 -4.53 11.80 -0.32
N PRO A 175 -4.99 10.66 -0.86
CA PRO A 175 -4.12 9.72 -1.57
C PRO A 175 -3.47 10.34 -2.81
N TYR A 176 -4.23 11.08 -3.63
CA TYR A 176 -3.76 11.75 -4.84
C TYR A 176 -4.76 12.82 -5.29
N ARG A 177 -4.32 13.69 -6.23
CA ARG A 177 -5.07 14.89 -6.62
C ARG A 177 -6.52 14.63 -7.07
N ASN A 178 -6.75 13.58 -7.85
CA ASN A 178 -8.04 13.29 -8.47
C ASN A 178 -8.86 12.22 -7.73
N TRP A 179 -8.53 11.92 -6.47
CA TRP A 179 -9.14 10.85 -5.71
C TRP A 179 -10.68 10.99 -5.57
N LYS A 180 -11.23 12.21 -5.48
CA LYS A 180 -12.68 12.44 -5.39
C LYS A 180 -13.43 11.96 -6.64
N SER A 181 -12.86 12.18 -7.81
CA SER A 181 -13.42 11.69 -9.07
C SER A 181 -13.39 10.17 -9.15
N GLU A 182 -12.29 9.55 -8.72
CA GLU A 182 -12.19 8.09 -8.66
C GLU A 182 -13.13 7.50 -7.60
N TYR A 183 -13.26 8.13 -6.43
CA TYR A 183 -14.22 7.74 -5.39
C TYR A 183 -15.65 7.69 -5.97
N LYS A 184 -16.07 8.76 -6.63
CA LYS A 184 -17.39 8.81 -7.28
C LYS A 184 -17.58 7.70 -8.32
N LYS A 185 -16.56 7.44 -9.13
CA LYS A 185 -16.58 6.37 -10.13
C LYS A 185 -16.71 4.99 -9.49
N LEU A 186 -16.00 4.73 -8.39
CA LEU A 186 -15.96 3.41 -7.75
C LEU A 186 -17.17 3.14 -6.86
N PHE A 187 -17.70 4.15 -6.17
CA PHE A 187 -18.74 3.97 -5.16
C PHE A 187 -20.09 4.56 -5.55
N GLY A 188 -20.17 5.29 -6.69
CA GLY A 188 -21.43 5.84 -7.21
C GLY A 188 -21.92 7.11 -6.50
N THR A 189 -21.22 7.58 -5.46
CA THR A 189 -21.55 8.78 -4.67
C THR A 189 -20.35 9.70 -4.57
N ASP A 190 -20.58 10.98 -4.30
CA ASP A 190 -19.48 11.88 -3.94
C ASP A 190 -18.93 11.49 -2.55
N PRO A 191 -17.62 11.70 -2.27
CA PRO A 191 -17.10 11.50 -0.93
C PRO A 191 -17.78 12.45 0.07
N PRO A 192 -17.85 12.10 1.38
CA PRO A 192 -18.46 12.97 2.37
C PRO A 192 -17.83 14.36 2.32
N ILE A 193 -18.66 15.37 2.57
CA ILE A 193 -18.22 16.77 2.70
C ILE A 193 -17.96 17.01 4.19
N ASP A 194 -16.81 17.64 4.52
CA ASP A 194 -16.53 18.13 5.87
C ASP A 194 -17.53 19.19 6.30
#